data_a2536a47c61a4c244d7c502b9aab4ce1
#
_entry.id   a2536a47c61a4c244d7c502b9aab4ce1
#
_cell.length_a   1.000
_cell.length_b   1.000
_cell.length_c   1.000
_cell.angle_alpha   90.00
_cell.angle_beta   90.00
_cell.angle_gamma   90.00
#
_symmetry.space_group_name_H-M   'P 1'
#
loop_
_entity.id
_entity.type
_entity.pdbx_description
1 polymer ?
#
loop_
_entity_poly.entity_id
_entity_poly.type
_entity_poly.pdbx_seq_one_letter_code
_entity_poly.pdbx_strand_id
1 'polypeptide(L)'
;MKIRKIIALALAAAMALVLVSCGSKPVSDDGKTTSAATETEQSGQNDAMAAPSDKDKDAENGIKITQTAAKSVQTEKFETADFSVTIPKGWTVTWGGTNIYHSIRIIDPNEPLNQMFLLLKADILLHSQAGKDAWQQNYNSGNTQAALFAKAPVLANPSTEGFFKIFPQYTAFVSEVEPDYAGYVFPDFDNFTVTDRYPSASSMKSVAIGDELLRADFTADGKKGEGLFSASVADFGSYTISGGNVVNYQLQTADGGYYMAYNIVAVTAAKDTFIEWESVLTDCMKTLQYSDSFINATNQASNEKVALAKQISQNFNATMDAMMSSWENRNRSFDIMSQKQSDAILGYERVYNTGTGEIYKATNGFTDVYDGSLYKSVTDDNMYAQPISGYIEKD
;
A
#
# COMPACT_ATOMS: atom_id res chain seq x y z
N MET A 1 32.02 14.63 -10.46
CA MET A 1 32.49 13.66 -9.44
C MET A 1 32.55 14.19 -8.01
N LYS A 2 32.76 15.49 -7.76
CA LYS A 2 32.83 16.08 -6.40
C LYS A 2 31.47 16.34 -5.76
N ILE A 3 30.43 16.64 -6.54
CA ILE A 3 29.05 16.90 -6.05
C ILE A 3 28.38 15.63 -5.54
N ARG A 4 28.64 14.47 -6.16
CA ARG A 4 28.08 13.15 -5.75
C ARG A 4 28.47 12.73 -4.32
N LYS A 5 29.69 13.07 -3.87
CA LYS A 5 30.15 12.76 -2.52
C LYS A 5 29.56 13.69 -1.44
N ILE A 6 29.11 14.87 -1.82
CA ILE A 6 28.56 15.86 -0.89
C ILE A 6 27.09 15.51 -0.56
N ILE A 7 26.34 15.01 -1.53
CA ILE A 7 24.93 14.61 -1.34
C ILE A 7 24.84 13.39 -0.41
N ALA A 8 25.69 12.38 -0.62
CA ALA A 8 25.74 11.21 0.26
C ALA A 8 26.17 11.58 1.71
N LEU A 9 26.98 12.62 1.88
CA LEU A 9 27.43 13.07 3.20
C LEU A 9 26.37 13.92 3.92
N ALA A 10 25.53 14.65 3.19
CA ALA A 10 24.42 15.43 3.76
C ALA A 10 23.31 14.53 4.31
N LEU A 11 22.99 13.42 3.63
CA LEU A 11 22.08 12.41 4.15
C LEU A 11 22.60 11.77 5.45
N ALA A 12 23.90 11.49 5.53
CA ALA A 12 24.52 10.92 6.71
C ALA A 12 24.59 11.91 7.90
N ALA A 13 24.73 13.21 7.64
CA ALA A 13 24.82 14.24 8.69
C ALA A 13 23.46 14.58 9.32
N ALA A 14 22.37 14.50 8.56
CA ALA A 14 21.02 14.68 9.10
C ALA A 14 20.61 13.57 10.07
N MET A 15 21.17 12.35 9.93
CA MET A 15 20.92 11.21 10.81
C MET A 15 21.70 11.24 12.14
N ALA A 16 22.74 12.08 12.28
CA ALA A 16 23.62 12.05 13.45
C ALA A 16 23.14 12.92 14.64
N LEU A 17 22.09 13.72 14.48
CA LEU A 17 21.69 14.74 15.49
C LEU A 17 20.57 14.33 16.47
N VAL A 18 20.04 13.09 16.41
CA VAL A 18 18.93 12.67 17.26
C VAL A 18 19.30 11.47 18.14
N LEU A 19 20.42 11.53 18.86
CA LEU A 19 20.77 10.52 19.86
C LEU A 19 21.06 11.12 21.23
N VAL A 20 20.11 11.83 21.83
CA VAL A 20 20.12 12.02 23.28
C VAL A 20 18.67 11.96 23.82
N SER A 21 18.36 10.93 24.53
CA SER A 21 17.34 10.74 25.57
C SER A 21 16.43 9.54 25.34
N CYS A 22 16.69 8.47 26.02
CA CYS A 22 15.90 7.83 27.05
C CYS A 22 16.53 6.48 27.43
N GLY A 23 17.06 6.43 28.62
CA GLY A 23 17.48 5.19 29.26
C GLY A 23 16.30 4.50 29.93
N SER A 24 16.20 3.19 29.76
CA SER A 24 15.58 2.32 30.74
C SER A 24 16.16 0.90 30.61
N LYS A 25 16.39 0.30 31.78
CA LYS A 25 17.15 -0.94 32.07
C LYS A 25 16.43 -2.20 31.56
N PRO A 26 17.19 -3.29 31.29
CA PRO A 26 16.62 -4.57 30.93
C PRO A 26 16.18 -5.36 32.20
N VAL A 27 15.06 -6.04 32.06
CA VAL A 27 14.65 -7.12 32.97
C VAL A 27 14.85 -8.44 32.25
N SER A 28 15.65 -9.29 32.83
CA SER A 28 15.85 -10.70 32.48
C SER A 28 14.71 -11.53 33.06
N ASP A 29 14.16 -12.44 32.27
CA ASP A 29 13.60 -13.66 32.87
C ASP A 29 13.71 -14.85 31.92
N ASP A 30 14.21 -15.96 32.52
CA ASP A 30 14.41 -17.25 31.91
C ASP A 30 13.11 -18.06 31.88
N GLY A 31 12.86 -18.78 30.80
CA GLY A 31 11.73 -19.70 30.74
C GLY A 31 11.79 -20.68 29.58
N LYS A 32 12.50 -21.76 29.82
CA LYS A 32 12.63 -22.96 28.99
C LYS A 32 11.34 -23.78 29.01
N THR A 33 10.73 -24.13 27.86
CA THR A 33 10.03 -25.42 27.75
C THR A 33 9.97 -25.91 26.30
N THR A 34 10.50 -27.07 26.12
CA THR A 34 10.46 -27.98 24.98
C THR A 34 9.09 -28.65 24.87
N SER A 35 8.55 -28.81 23.65
CA SER A 35 7.79 -30.01 23.29
C SER A 35 7.68 -30.24 21.81
N ALA A 36 7.75 -31.49 21.48
CA ALA A 36 8.03 -32.13 20.23
C ALA A 36 6.88 -32.21 19.23
N ALA A 37 7.27 -32.53 18.01
CA ALA A 37 6.56 -32.86 16.80
C ALA A 37 5.39 -33.82 16.93
N THR A 38 4.42 -33.69 16.04
CA THR A 38 3.76 -34.84 15.41
C THR A 38 3.29 -34.42 14.00
N GLU A 39 3.88 -35.01 12.99
CA GLU A 39 3.40 -35.06 11.62
C GLU A 39 2.13 -35.90 11.57
N THR A 40 1.14 -35.46 10.84
CA THR A 40 0.09 -36.33 10.34
C THR A 40 -0.29 -35.89 8.92
N GLU A 41 0.23 -36.64 7.95
CA GLU A 41 -0.28 -36.62 6.59
C GLU A 41 -1.72 -37.17 6.58
N GLN A 42 -2.63 -36.43 5.96
CA GLN A 42 -3.89 -36.99 5.52
C GLN A 42 -4.27 -36.46 4.13
N SER A 43 -4.01 -37.30 3.14
CA SER A 43 -4.54 -37.19 1.79
C SER A 43 -6.07 -37.36 1.86
N GLY A 44 -6.80 -36.31 1.50
CA GLY A 44 -8.24 -36.33 1.31
C GLY A 44 -8.58 -35.98 -0.13
N GLN A 45 -8.85 -36.99 -0.91
CA GLN A 45 -9.47 -36.90 -2.22
C GLN A 45 -10.92 -36.43 -2.01
N ASN A 46 -11.25 -35.21 -2.39
CA ASN A 46 -12.63 -34.76 -2.43
C ASN A 46 -13.12 -34.85 -3.88
N ASP A 47 -13.91 -35.88 -4.12
CA ASP A 47 -14.78 -35.95 -5.28
C ASP A 47 -15.81 -34.82 -5.18
N ALA A 48 -15.71 -33.84 -6.09
CA ALA A 48 -16.69 -32.81 -6.25
C ALA A 48 -17.99 -33.40 -6.78
N MET A 49 -18.97 -33.56 -5.91
CA MET A 49 -20.37 -33.79 -6.36
C MET A 49 -20.82 -32.50 -7.05
N ALA A 50 -21.01 -32.59 -8.36
CA ALA A 50 -21.67 -31.57 -9.15
C ALA A 50 -23.08 -31.36 -8.64
N ALA A 51 -23.41 -30.19 -8.12
CA ALA A 51 -24.75 -29.78 -7.84
C ALA A 51 -25.56 -29.69 -9.15
N PRO A 52 -26.83 -30.01 -9.19
CA PRO A 52 -27.66 -29.88 -10.39
C PRO A 52 -27.74 -28.39 -10.78
N SER A 53 -27.33 -28.06 -11.99
CA SER A 53 -27.36 -26.71 -12.51
C SER A 53 -28.81 -26.26 -12.73
N ASP A 54 -29.26 -25.26 -11.97
CA ASP A 54 -30.48 -24.48 -12.25
C ASP A 54 -30.32 -23.53 -13.47
N LYS A 55 -29.30 -23.81 -14.32
CA LYS A 55 -28.99 -22.96 -15.49
C LYS A 55 -30.13 -22.79 -16.49
N ASP A 56 -31.09 -23.70 -16.48
CA ASP A 56 -32.18 -23.70 -17.49
C ASP A 56 -33.32 -22.73 -17.13
N LYS A 57 -33.50 -22.35 -15.86
CA LYS A 57 -34.58 -21.44 -15.44
C LYS A 57 -34.23 -19.98 -15.57
N ASP A 58 -32.93 -19.64 -15.40
CA ASP A 58 -32.44 -18.27 -15.48
C ASP A 58 -32.41 -17.77 -16.94
N ALA A 59 -32.22 -18.67 -17.91
CA ALA A 59 -32.24 -18.35 -19.34
C ALA A 59 -33.64 -17.99 -19.85
N GLU A 60 -34.72 -18.52 -19.23
CA GLU A 60 -36.11 -18.21 -19.63
C GLU A 60 -36.56 -16.79 -19.23
N ASN A 61 -35.89 -16.15 -18.25
CA ASN A 61 -36.28 -14.85 -17.70
C ASN A 61 -35.41 -13.69 -18.19
N GLY A 62 -34.52 -13.90 -19.16
CA GLY A 62 -33.64 -12.86 -19.68
C GLY A 62 -32.65 -12.33 -18.65
N ILE A 63 -32.32 -13.13 -17.63
CA ILE A 63 -31.30 -12.79 -16.62
C ILE A 63 -30.02 -13.49 -17.00
N LYS A 64 -29.02 -12.73 -17.39
CA LYS A 64 -27.66 -13.23 -17.62
C LYS A 64 -26.86 -13.07 -16.35
N ILE A 65 -26.53 -14.20 -15.73
CA ILE A 65 -25.65 -14.23 -14.57
C ILE A 65 -24.22 -14.34 -15.09
N THR A 66 -23.50 -13.23 -15.07
CA THR A 66 -22.08 -13.22 -15.31
C THR A 66 -21.37 -13.32 -13.97
N GLN A 67 -20.89 -14.52 -13.63
CA GLN A 67 -20.03 -14.70 -12.47
C GLN A 67 -18.65 -14.14 -12.82
N THR A 68 -18.27 -13.03 -12.20
CA THR A 68 -16.90 -12.56 -12.21
C THR A 68 -16.18 -13.26 -11.06
N ALA A 69 -15.67 -14.45 -11.31
CA ALA A 69 -14.83 -15.15 -10.35
C ALA A 69 -13.50 -14.38 -10.18
N ALA A 70 -12.91 -14.48 -8.98
CA ALA A 70 -11.52 -14.07 -8.78
C ALA A 70 -10.67 -14.68 -9.89
N LYS A 71 -9.79 -13.87 -10.50
CA LYS A 71 -9.03 -14.30 -11.67
C LYS A 71 -8.09 -15.45 -11.28
N SER A 72 -8.26 -16.61 -11.88
CA SER A 72 -7.30 -17.71 -11.72
C SER A 72 -6.12 -17.46 -12.65
N VAL A 73 -4.94 -17.17 -12.09
CA VAL A 73 -3.71 -16.95 -12.84
C VAL A 73 -2.66 -17.98 -12.44
N GLN A 74 -1.89 -18.42 -13.43
CA GLN A 74 -0.67 -19.18 -13.14
C GLN A 74 0.34 -18.22 -12.52
N THR A 75 1.05 -18.68 -11.50
CA THR A 75 2.10 -17.92 -10.84
C THR A 75 3.48 -18.55 -11.06
N GLU A 76 4.52 -17.75 -10.89
CA GLU A 76 5.91 -18.20 -10.90
C GLU A 76 6.70 -17.47 -9.81
N LYS A 77 7.78 -18.12 -9.31
CA LYS A 77 8.67 -17.48 -8.34
C LYS A 77 9.69 -16.63 -9.09
N PHE A 78 9.81 -15.37 -8.70
CA PHE A 78 10.88 -14.46 -9.06
C PHE A 78 11.86 -14.34 -7.90
N GLU A 79 13.17 -14.40 -8.16
CA GLU A 79 14.20 -14.37 -7.13
C GLU A 79 15.44 -13.62 -7.60
N THR A 80 15.98 -12.80 -6.69
CA THR A 80 17.23 -12.07 -6.82
C THR A 80 18.13 -12.38 -5.61
N ALA A 81 19.31 -11.77 -5.54
CA ALA A 81 20.16 -11.84 -4.34
C ALA A 81 19.51 -11.14 -3.13
N ASP A 82 18.65 -10.14 -3.36
CA ASP A 82 18.10 -9.26 -2.33
C ASP A 82 16.71 -9.67 -1.87
N PHE A 83 15.88 -10.21 -2.77
CA PHE A 83 14.50 -10.58 -2.45
C PHE A 83 13.96 -11.69 -3.33
N SER A 84 12.89 -12.31 -2.88
CA SER A 84 12.07 -13.23 -3.68
C SER A 84 10.58 -12.91 -3.52
N VAL A 85 9.81 -13.20 -4.57
CA VAL A 85 8.36 -12.96 -4.61
C VAL A 85 7.70 -13.91 -5.58
N THR A 86 6.46 -14.34 -5.31
CA THR A 86 5.63 -15.05 -6.28
C THR A 86 4.85 -14.02 -7.09
N ILE A 87 4.87 -14.14 -8.41
CA ILE A 87 4.23 -13.18 -9.32
C ILE A 87 3.32 -13.91 -10.30
N PRO A 88 2.33 -13.26 -10.90
CA PRO A 88 1.61 -13.80 -12.03
C PRO A 88 2.60 -14.09 -13.18
N LYS A 89 2.45 -15.23 -13.81
CA LYS A 89 3.38 -15.70 -14.84
C LYS A 89 3.46 -14.72 -16.01
N GLY A 90 4.70 -14.37 -16.38
CA GLY A 90 4.99 -13.46 -17.49
C GLY A 90 4.93 -11.97 -17.11
N TRP A 91 4.73 -11.64 -15.83
CA TRP A 91 4.82 -10.26 -15.38
C TRP A 91 6.28 -9.80 -15.26
N THR A 92 6.48 -8.50 -15.39
CA THR A 92 7.79 -7.87 -15.30
C THR A 92 8.06 -7.37 -13.90
N VAL A 93 9.25 -7.67 -13.37
CA VAL A 93 9.73 -7.15 -12.09
C VAL A 93 10.84 -6.14 -12.35
N THR A 94 10.71 -4.95 -11.81
CA THR A 94 11.75 -3.92 -11.81
C THR A 94 11.98 -3.43 -10.39
N TRP A 95 13.21 -3.02 -10.11
CA TRP A 95 13.55 -2.46 -8.79
C TRP A 95 14.60 -1.37 -8.94
N GLY A 96 14.68 -0.50 -7.94
CA GLY A 96 15.63 0.60 -7.86
C GLY A 96 15.82 1.05 -6.42
N GLY A 97 16.73 1.98 -6.22
CA GLY A 97 17.13 2.40 -4.89
C GLY A 97 18.00 1.36 -4.17
N THR A 98 18.54 1.73 -3.03
CA THR A 98 19.39 0.87 -2.22
C THR A 98 19.01 0.94 -0.75
N ASN A 99 19.28 -0.13 0.00
CA ASN A 99 19.03 -0.21 1.43
C ASN A 99 17.56 0.14 1.78
N ILE A 100 17.33 1.03 2.73
CA ILE A 100 15.97 1.41 3.15
C ILE A 100 15.20 2.21 2.09
N TYR A 101 15.85 2.65 1.01
CA TYR A 101 15.20 3.33 -0.12
C TYR A 101 14.88 2.36 -1.27
N HIS A 102 14.99 1.06 -1.03
CA HIS A 102 14.70 0.06 -2.06
C HIS A 102 13.22 0.10 -2.45
N SER A 103 13.00 0.05 -3.75
CA SER A 103 11.67 0.04 -4.37
C SER A 103 11.54 -1.13 -5.34
N ILE A 104 10.39 -1.77 -5.36
CA ILE A 104 10.05 -2.88 -6.26
C ILE A 104 8.74 -2.53 -6.96
N ARG A 105 8.70 -2.75 -8.26
CA ARG A 105 7.48 -2.66 -9.07
C ARG A 105 7.32 -3.95 -9.89
N ILE A 106 6.15 -4.55 -9.78
CA ILE A 106 5.76 -5.78 -10.49
C ILE A 106 4.54 -5.41 -11.33
N ILE A 107 4.62 -5.57 -12.64
CA ILE A 107 3.67 -5.00 -13.58
C ILE A 107 3.27 -6.01 -14.66
N ASP A 108 1.98 -6.02 -15.00
CA ASP A 108 1.46 -6.70 -16.18
C ASP A 108 1.92 -5.95 -17.45
N PRO A 109 2.73 -6.57 -18.34
CA PRO A 109 3.18 -5.89 -19.55
C PRO A 109 2.05 -5.57 -20.53
N ASN A 110 0.88 -6.22 -20.40
CA ASN A 110 -0.27 -6.00 -21.28
C ASN A 110 -1.26 -4.96 -20.75
N GLU A 111 -1.36 -4.81 -19.41
CA GLU A 111 -2.19 -3.81 -18.75
C GLU A 111 -1.43 -3.20 -17.57
N PRO A 112 -0.68 -2.12 -17.80
CA PRO A 112 0.19 -1.51 -16.79
C PRO A 112 -0.49 -1.00 -15.53
N LEU A 113 -1.82 -0.85 -15.52
CA LEU A 113 -2.57 -0.55 -14.31
C LEU A 113 -2.60 -1.73 -13.33
N ASN A 114 -2.46 -2.97 -13.85
CA ASN A 114 -2.35 -4.17 -13.03
C ASN A 114 -0.91 -4.24 -12.52
N GLN A 115 -0.70 -3.83 -11.28
CA GLN A 115 0.65 -3.78 -10.71
C GLN A 115 0.65 -3.91 -9.18
N MET A 116 1.80 -4.32 -8.69
CA MET A 116 2.16 -4.30 -7.28
C MET A 116 3.39 -3.40 -7.11
N PHE A 117 3.37 -2.56 -6.12
CA PHE A 117 4.43 -1.60 -5.84
C PHE A 117 4.78 -1.59 -4.36
N LEU A 118 6.08 -1.52 -4.07
CA LEU A 118 6.63 -1.31 -2.74
C LEU A 118 7.75 -0.28 -2.82
N LEU A 119 7.76 0.64 -1.86
CA LEU A 119 8.90 1.50 -1.54
C LEU A 119 9.07 1.48 -0.02
N LEU A 120 10.25 1.09 0.46
CA LEU A 120 10.47 0.90 1.90
C LEU A 120 10.44 2.22 2.66
N LYS A 121 11.07 3.28 2.13
CA LYS A 121 11.10 4.62 2.74
C LYS A 121 11.10 5.71 1.68
N ALA A 122 10.33 6.75 1.95
CA ALA A 122 10.40 8.04 1.30
C ALA A 122 10.71 9.10 2.36
N ASP A 123 11.66 10.00 2.09
CA ASP A 123 11.98 11.07 3.03
C ASP A 123 12.24 12.42 2.34
N ILE A 124 12.39 13.40 3.23
CA ILE A 124 12.38 14.83 2.94
C ILE A 124 11.04 15.22 2.30
N LEU A 125 9.96 15.01 3.08
CA LEU A 125 8.63 15.53 2.76
C LEU A 125 8.40 16.75 3.63
N LEU A 126 8.69 17.96 3.13
CA LEU A 126 8.70 19.19 3.93
C LEU A 126 7.34 19.48 4.57
N HIS A 127 7.36 20.02 5.78
CA HIS A 127 6.16 20.36 6.53
C HIS A 127 5.31 21.43 5.84
N SER A 128 5.97 22.41 5.18
CA SER A 128 5.26 23.56 4.63
C SER A 128 5.98 24.20 3.44
N GLN A 129 5.20 24.94 2.66
CA GLN A 129 5.74 25.77 1.58
C GLN A 129 6.69 26.86 2.13
N ALA A 130 6.37 27.45 3.28
CA ALA A 130 7.23 28.45 3.92
C ALA A 130 8.62 27.88 4.28
N GLY A 131 8.66 26.63 4.75
CA GLY A 131 9.90 25.90 4.99
C GLY A 131 10.69 25.66 3.70
N LYS A 132 10.00 25.23 2.64
CA LYS A 132 10.62 25.05 1.31
C LYS A 132 11.22 26.36 0.77
N ASP A 133 10.48 27.45 0.88
CA ASP A 133 10.93 28.76 0.43
C ASP A 133 12.17 29.24 1.20
N ALA A 134 12.21 28.99 2.51
CA ALA A 134 13.38 29.29 3.33
C ALA A 134 14.59 28.42 2.96
N TRP A 135 14.40 27.14 2.66
CA TRP A 135 15.47 26.27 2.14
C TRP A 135 15.98 26.75 0.78
N GLN A 136 15.08 27.16 -0.11
CA GLN A 136 15.44 27.73 -1.42
C GLN A 136 16.28 29.00 -1.27
N GLN A 137 15.94 29.89 -0.32
CA GLN A 137 16.70 31.11 -0.05
C GLN A 137 18.08 30.78 0.52
N ASN A 138 18.19 29.80 1.42
CA ASN A 138 19.45 29.30 1.93
C ASN A 138 20.34 28.79 0.78
N TYR A 139 19.78 28.00 -0.12
CA TYR A 139 20.49 27.50 -1.30
C TYR A 139 20.99 28.67 -2.18
N ASN A 140 20.11 29.61 -2.48
CA ASN A 140 20.46 30.82 -3.29
C ASN A 140 21.55 31.69 -2.63
N SER A 141 21.63 31.66 -1.30
CA SER A 141 22.67 32.36 -0.52
C SER A 141 24.00 31.62 -0.48
N GLY A 142 24.13 30.50 -1.21
CA GLY A 142 25.38 29.75 -1.33
C GLY A 142 25.50 28.52 -0.43
N ASN A 143 24.45 28.19 0.37
CA ASN A 143 24.45 26.98 1.15
C ASN A 143 24.09 25.76 0.26
N THR A 144 25.12 25.12 -0.30
CA THR A 144 24.91 23.97 -1.20
C THR A 144 24.28 22.75 -0.53
N GLN A 145 24.31 22.62 0.81
CA GLN A 145 23.67 21.57 1.56
C GLN A 145 22.15 21.72 1.57
N ALA A 146 21.62 22.93 1.37
CA ALA A 146 20.22 23.21 1.26
C ALA A 146 19.59 22.76 -0.07
N ALA A 147 20.40 22.38 -1.07
CA ALA A 147 19.94 22.07 -2.42
C ALA A 147 18.89 20.94 -2.46
N LEU A 148 19.08 19.91 -1.63
CA LEU A 148 18.17 18.78 -1.54
C LEU A 148 16.81 19.21 -0.97
N PHE A 149 16.83 19.93 0.15
CA PHE A 149 15.61 20.44 0.79
C PHE A 149 14.88 21.47 -0.07
N ALA A 150 15.59 22.31 -0.82
CA ALA A 150 15.00 23.28 -1.73
C ALA A 150 14.16 22.61 -2.84
N LYS A 151 14.54 21.41 -3.26
CA LYS A 151 13.82 20.63 -4.28
C LYS A 151 12.72 19.73 -3.72
N ALA A 152 12.83 19.36 -2.45
CA ALA A 152 11.95 18.38 -1.82
C ALA A 152 10.46 18.77 -1.91
N PRO A 153 9.54 17.80 -2.04
CA PRO A 153 8.11 18.07 -2.07
C PRO A 153 7.61 18.52 -0.70
N VAL A 154 6.46 19.19 -0.70
CA VAL A 154 5.75 19.61 0.53
C VAL A 154 4.61 18.65 0.80
N LEU A 155 4.58 18.05 1.99
CA LEU A 155 3.48 17.25 2.50
C LEU A 155 2.66 18.05 3.52
N ALA A 156 1.80 18.94 3.04
CA ALA A 156 1.00 19.81 3.91
C ALA A 156 -0.04 19.04 4.74
N ASN A 157 -0.49 17.88 4.28
CA ASN A 157 -1.37 16.98 5.01
C ASN A 157 -0.63 15.67 5.30
N PRO A 158 -0.02 15.51 6.49
CA PRO A 158 0.77 14.33 6.83
C PRO A 158 -0.12 13.11 7.12
N SER A 159 -0.56 12.48 6.06
CA SER A 159 -1.42 11.29 6.08
C SER A 159 -1.06 10.38 4.91
N THR A 160 -1.52 9.14 4.94
CA THR A 160 -1.40 8.21 3.81
C THR A 160 -2.00 8.83 2.53
N GLU A 161 -3.19 9.42 2.63
CA GLU A 161 -3.82 10.12 1.50
C GLU A 161 -2.98 11.29 1.00
N GLY A 162 -2.50 12.12 1.93
CA GLY A 162 -1.66 13.29 1.59
C GLY A 162 -0.39 12.87 0.86
N PHE A 163 0.24 11.78 1.29
CA PHE A 163 1.42 11.23 0.63
C PHE A 163 1.12 10.78 -0.81
N PHE A 164 0.07 9.99 -1.03
CA PHE A 164 -0.25 9.53 -2.39
C PHE A 164 -0.73 10.67 -3.30
N LYS A 165 -1.33 11.74 -2.77
CA LYS A 165 -1.64 12.95 -3.55
C LYS A 165 -0.41 13.70 -4.04
N ILE A 166 0.70 13.66 -3.29
CA ILE A 166 1.97 14.28 -3.72
C ILE A 166 2.95 13.26 -4.32
N PHE A 167 2.55 12.01 -4.47
CA PHE A 167 3.41 10.94 -4.97
C PHE A 167 4.08 11.27 -6.32
N PRO A 168 3.38 11.84 -7.32
CA PRO A 168 4.02 12.26 -8.57
C PRO A 168 5.13 13.30 -8.36
N GLN A 169 4.94 14.22 -7.41
CA GLN A 169 5.95 15.22 -7.06
C GLN A 169 7.14 14.59 -6.35
N TYR A 170 6.89 13.63 -5.47
CA TYR A 170 7.94 12.87 -4.79
C TYR A 170 8.77 12.05 -5.77
N THR A 171 8.14 11.33 -6.68
CA THR A 171 8.85 10.48 -7.65
C THR A 171 9.68 11.31 -8.63
N ALA A 172 9.18 12.47 -9.08
CA ALA A 172 9.95 13.41 -9.88
C ALA A 172 11.18 13.91 -9.12
N PHE A 173 11.02 14.30 -7.85
CA PHE A 173 12.10 14.74 -6.99
C PHE A 173 13.15 13.65 -6.79
N VAL A 174 12.76 12.45 -6.35
CA VAL A 174 13.71 11.38 -6.03
C VAL A 174 14.43 10.86 -7.27
N SER A 175 13.77 10.81 -8.42
CA SER A 175 14.40 10.43 -9.70
C SER A 175 15.46 11.44 -10.16
N GLU A 176 15.33 12.72 -9.78
CA GLU A 176 16.31 13.74 -10.10
C GLU A 176 17.52 13.69 -9.17
N VAL A 177 17.30 13.46 -7.86
CA VAL A 177 18.34 13.63 -6.85
C VAL A 177 19.04 12.33 -6.46
N GLU A 178 18.39 11.16 -6.66
CA GLU A 178 18.89 9.86 -6.21
C GLU A 178 19.33 8.99 -7.41
N PRO A 179 20.65 8.86 -7.63
CA PRO A 179 21.19 8.12 -8.79
C PRO A 179 20.82 6.63 -8.81
N ASP A 180 20.53 6.04 -7.66
CA ASP A 180 20.21 4.62 -7.56
C ASP A 180 18.84 4.28 -8.15
N TYR A 181 18.04 5.30 -8.51
CA TYR A 181 16.82 5.14 -9.30
C TYR A 181 17.02 5.39 -10.80
N ALA A 182 18.26 5.52 -11.28
CA ALA A 182 18.50 5.71 -12.70
C ALA A 182 17.96 4.55 -13.53
N GLY A 183 16.99 4.85 -14.42
CA GLY A 183 16.30 3.84 -15.24
C GLY A 183 15.14 3.12 -14.55
N TYR A 184 14.88 3.37 -13.27
CA TYR A 184 13.69 2.88 -12.58
C TYR A 184 12.50 3.79 -12.88
N VAL A 185 11.35 3.18 -13.19
CA VAL A 185 10.10 3.90 -13.49
C VAL A 185 9.12 3.66 -12.36
N PHE A 186 8.86 4.71 -11.59
CA PHE A 186 7.83 4.68 -10.57
C PHE A 186 6.43 4.56 -11.18
N PRO A 187 5.44 4.01 -10.46
CA PRO A 187 4.06 4.06 -10.90
C PRO A 187 3.51 5.49 -10.89
N ASP A 188 2.53 5.75 -11.74
CA ASP A 188 1.73 6.98 -11.71
C ASP A 188 0.43 6.76 -10.92
N PHE A 189 0.13 7.71 -10.04
CA PHE A 189 -1.11 7.75 -9.26
C PHE A 189 -1.71 9.15 -9.31
N ASP A 190 -1.94 9.64 -10.52
CA ASP A 190 -2.55 10.95 -10.74
C ASP A 190 -4.02 10.98 -10.31
N ASN A 191 -4.53 12.17 -9.95
CA ASN A 191 -5.94 12.36 -9.55
C ASN A 191 -6.38 11.42 -8.42
N PHE A 192 -5.47 11.11 -7.50
CA PHE A 192 -5.71 10.20 -6.39
C PHE A 192 -6.92 10.62 -5.55
N THR A 193 -7.93 9.75 -5.46
CA THR A 193 -9.19 10.01 -4.76
C THR A 193 -9.56 8.80 -3.91
N VAL A 194 -9.59 8.99 -2.59
CA VAL A 194 -9.94 7.93 -1.64
C VAL A 194 -11.42 7.62 -1.73
N THR A 195 -11.74 6.34 -1.87
CA THR A 195 -13.10 5.80 -1.85
C THR A 195 -13.45 5.16 -0.51
N ASP A 196 -12.48 4.46 0.12
CA ASP A 196 -12.66 3.82 1.42
C ASP A 196 -11.39 3.91 2.28
N ARG A 197 -11.57 3.83 3.62
CA ARG A 197 -10.49 3.85 4.62
C ARG A 197 -10.63 2.69 5.57
N TYR A 198 -9.51 2.03 5.85
CA TYR A 198 -9.44 0.91 6.77
C TYR A 198 -8.37 1.16 7.83
N PRO A 199 -8.58 0.69 9.08
CA PRO A 199 -7.57 0.78 10.10
C PRO A 199 -6.30 0.03 9.68
N SER A 200 -5.14 0.66 9.83
CA SER A 200 -3.88 -0.03 9.67
C SER A 200 -3.59 -0.94 10.86
N ALA A 201 -3.04 -2.12 10.58
CA ALA A 201 -2.46 -3.03 11.59
C ALA A 201 -0.94 -2.87 11.72
N SER A 202 -0.37 -1.81 11.13
CA SER A 202 1.06 -1.53 11.16
C SER A 202 1.57 -1.35 12.59
N SER A 203 2.73 -1.91 12.90
CA SER A 203 3.43 -1.66 14.16
C SER A 203 4.00 -0.23 14.25
N MET A 204 4.00 0.52 13.14
CA MET A 204 4.35 1.94 13.10
C MET A 204 3.29 2.84 13.73
N LYS A 205 2.09 2.35 14.02
CA LYS A 205 0.97 3.11 14.58
C LYS A 205 1.32 3.95 15.82
N SER A 206 2.30 3.51 16.60
CA SER A 206 2.74 4.24 17.79
C SER A 206 3.60 5.47 17.51
N VAL A 207 4.19 5.56 16.32
CA VAL A 207 5.10 6.64 15.89
C VAL A 207 4.63 7.36 14.64
N ALA A 208 3.72 6.76 13.89
CA ALA A 208 3.13 7.36 12.71
C ALA A 208 2.02 8.35 13.11
N ILE A 209 1.97 9.47 12.41
CA ILE A 209 0.89 10.47 12.51
C ILE A 209 -0.18 10.24 11.44
N GLY A 210 0.15 9.50 10.38
CA GLY A 210 -0.76 9.01 9.36
C GLY A 210 -0.39 7.56 9.03
N ASP A 211 -1.31 6.64 9.27
CA ASP A 211 -1.10 5.21 9.10
C ASP A 211 -2.46 4.56 8.81
N GLU A 212 -2.83 4.54 7.54
CA GLU A 212 -4.11 4.04 7.07
C GLU A 212 -3.89 3.08 5.90
N LEU A 213 -4.81 2.15 5.73
CA LEU A 213 -5.01 1.44 4.49
C LEU A 213 -6.17 2.10 3.74
N LEU A 214 -5.93 2.51 2.52
CA LEU A 214 -6.88 3.23 1.69
C LEU A 214 -7.28 2.38 0.48
N ARG A 215 -8.54 2.44 0.11
CA ARG A 215 -9.00 2.13 -1.24
C ARG A 215 -9.14 3.44 -1.99
N ALA A 216 -8.61 3.52 -3.20
CA ALA A 216 -8.62 4.77 -3.94
C ALA A 216 -8.69 4.54 -5.45
N ASP A 217 -9.33 5.49 -6.11
CA ASP A 217 -9.27 5.68 -7.57
C ASP A 217 -8.06 6.55 -7.92
N PHE A 218 -7.50 6.30 -9.09
CA PHE A 218 -6.44 7.12 -9.66
C PHE A 218 -6.48 7.09 -11.19
N THR A 219 -5.62 7.88 -11.81
CA THR A 219 -5.37 7.81 -13.26
C THR A 219 -3.89 7.61 -13.53
N ALA A 220 -3.57 6.82 -14.56
CA ALA A 220 -2.23 6.69 -15.09
C ALA A 220 -2.33 6.61 -16.62
N ASP A 221 -1.55 7.42 -17.34
CA ASP A 221 -1.61 7.54 -18.81
C ASP A 221 -3.04 7.75 -19.36
N GLY A 222 -3.88 8.49 -18.61
CA GLY A 222 -5.27 8.79 -18.99
C GLY A 222 -6.26 7.64 -18.76
N LYS A 223 -5.81 6.46 -18.30
CA LYS A 223 -6.66 5.34 -17.92
C LYS A 223 -7.05 5.44 -16.44
N LYS A 224 -8.23 4.92 -16.12
CA LYS A 224 -8.72 4.85 -14.73
C LYS A 224 -8.26 3.56 -14.05
N GLY A 225 -7.62 3.71 -12.90
CA GLY A 225 -7.23 2.62 -12.02
C GLY A 225 -7.95 2.71 -10.68
N GLU A 226 -7.96 1.59 -9.98
CA GLU A 226 -8.39 1.46 -8.60
C GLU A 226 -7.38 0.58 -7.86
N GLY A 227 -7.20 0.79 -6.55
CA GLY A 227 -6.26 0.00 -5.78
C GLY A 227 -6.38 0.15 -4.28
N LEU A 228 -5.59 -0.68 -3.59
CA LEU A 228 -5.32 -0.58 -2.16
C LEU A 228 -3.95 0.08 -1.96
N PHE A 229 -3.90 1.04 -1.05
CA PHE A 229 -2.74 1.88 -0.80
C PHE A 229 -2.45 1.98 0.69
N SER A 230 -1.21 1.83 1.08
CA SER A 230 -0.76 1.99 2.47
C SER A 230 0.55 2.76 2.52
N ALA A 231 0.69 3.61 3.54
CA ALA A 231 1.93 4.27 3.91
C ALA A 231 1.85 4.70 5.38
N SER A 232 2.94 4.57 6.12
CA SER A 232 3.05 5.07 7.49
C SER A 232 3.84 6.36 7.49
N VAL A 233 3.18 7.50 7.69
CA VAL A 233 3.80 8.83 7.72
C VAL A 233 4.21 9.16 9.14
N ALA A 234 5.48 9.48 9.36
CA ALA A 234 6.04 9.88 10.64
C ALA A 234 6.69 11.25 10.58
N ASP A 235 6.63 12.00 11.68
CA ASP A 235 7.32 13.28 11.82
C ASP A 235 8.79 13.04 12.21
N PHE A 236 9.71 13.59 11.41
CA PHE A 236 11.13 13.59 11.79
C PHE A 236 11.45 14.67 12.82
N GLY A 237 10.63 15.70 12.90
CA GLY A 237 10.73 16.81 13.83
C GLY A 237 10.85 18.17 13.14
N SER A 238 10.52 19.20 13.93
CA SER A 238 10.59 20.60 13.53
C SER A 238 11.86 21.26 14.01
N TYR A 239 12.42 22.12 13.19
CA TYR A 239 13.54 22.98 13.57
C TYR A 239 13.49 24.31 12.81
N THR A 240 13.94 25.36 13.49
CA THR A 240 13.90 26.70 12.91
C THR A 240 15.05 26.90 11.92
N ILE A 241 14.71 27.32 10.71
CA ILE A 241 15.67 27.75 9.71
C ILE A 241 15.51 29.23 9.37
N SER A 242 16.60 29.88 9.00
CA SER A 242 16.57 31.24 8.50
C SER A 242 16.48 31.24 6.97
N GLY A 243 15.54 32.01 6.44
CA GLY A 243 15.40 32.20 4.98
C GLY A 243 16.42 33.17 4.37
N GLY A 244 17.33 33.72 5.15
CA GLY A 244 18.31 34.71 4.65
C GLY A 244 17.75 36.09 4.36
N ASN A 245 16.43 36.28 4.41
CA ASN A 245 15.80 37.59 4.24
C ASN A 245 15.67 38.34 5.58
N VAL A 246 15.97 39.60 5.56
CA VAL A 246 15.80 40.50 6.71
C VAL A 246 14.65 41.44 6.40
N VAL A 247 13.58 41.36 7.17
CA VAL A 247 12.43 42.27 7.10
C VAL A 247 12.33 43.02 8.42
N ASN A 248 12.31 44.36 8.36
CA ASN A 248 12.28 45.22 9.56
C ASN A 248 13.42 44.91 10.57
N TYR A 249 14.63 44.66 10.08
CA TYR A 249 15.81 44.27 10.89
C TYR A 249 15.68 42.94 11.61
N GLN A 250 14.66 42.13 11.28
CA GLN A 250 14.50 40.77 11.81
C GLN A 250 14.73 39.75 10.71
N LEU A 251 15.48 38.71 11.04
CA LEU A 251 15.69 37.57 10.16
C LEU A 251 14.40 36.77 10.08
N GLN A 252 13.90 36.55 8.87
CA GLN A 252 12.75 35.69 8.69
C GLN A 252 13.12 34.23 8.93
N THR A 253 12.34 33.57 9.76
CA THR A 253 12.52 32.15 10.09
C THR A 253 11.28 31.36 9.70
N ALA A 254 11.50 30.10 9.38
CA ALA A 254 10.43 29.13 9.07
C ALA A 254 10.75 27.78 9.73
N ASP A 255 9.76 26.91 9.80
CA ASP A 255 9.97 25.50 10.13
C ASP A 255 10.64 24.80 8.96
N GLY A 256 11.85 24.32 9.18
CA GLY A 256 12.66 23.57 8.21
C GLY A 256 12.46 22.06 8.29
N GLY A 257 11.60 21.58 9.18
CA GLY A 257 11.35 20.17 9.43
C GLY A 257 10.67 19.44 8.27
N TYR A 258 10.60 18.14 8.40
CA TYR A 258 10.05 17.27 7.36
C TYR A 258 9.46 15.98 7.94
N TYR A 259 8.58 15.37 7.17
CA TYR A 259 8.03 14.03 7.40
C TYR A 259 8.80 12.99 6.59
N MET A 260 8.63 11.74 7.01
CA MET A 260 9.06 10.54 6.31
C MET A 260 7.86 9.62 6.13
N ALA A 261 7.83 8.87 5.04
CA ALA A 261 6.86 7.81 4.85
C ALA A 261 7.57 6.45 4.74
N TYR A 262 6.99 5.44 5.34
CA TYR A 262 7.52 4.08 5.39
C TYR A 262 6.50 3.08 4.88
N ASN A 263 6.98 1.93 4.40
CA ASN A 263 6.14 0.82 3.93
C ASN A 263 5.06 1.29 2.95
N ILE A 264 5.50 2.06 1.96
CA ILE A 264 4.63 2.54 0.90
C ILE A 264 4.31 1.37 -0.01
N VAL A 265 3.05 0.94 -0.01
CA VAL A 265 2.56 -0.21 -0.79
C VAL A 265 1.37 0.23 -1.62
N ALA A 266 1.34 -0.22 -2.86
CA ALA A 266 0.17 -0.13 -3.70
C ALA A 266 -0.07 -1.46 -4.44
N VAL A 267 -1.32 -1.90 -4.44
CA VAL A 267 -1.81 -3.04 -5.22
C VAL A 267 -2.94 -2.50 -6.07
N THR A 268 -2.77 -2.47 -7.39
CA THR A 268 -3.70 -1.78 -8.28
C THR A 268 -4.06 -2.59 -9.52
N ALA A 269 -5.19 -2.26 -10.13
CA ALA A 269 -5.57 -2.73 -11.44
C ALA A 269 -6.42 -1.68 -12.19
N ALA A 270 -6.78 -1.97 -13.43
CA ALA A 270 -7.79 -1.19 -14.13
C ALA A 270 -9.09 -1.19 -13.31
N LYS A 271 -9.76 -0.02 -13.21
CA LYS A 271 -10.90 0.18 -12.31
C LYS A 271 -11.99 -0.88 -12.49
N ASP A 272 -12.30 -1.23 -13.74
CA ASP A 272 -13.38 -2.16 -14.05
C ASP A 272 -13.05 -3.63 -13.71
N THR A 273 -11.77 -3.93 -13.46
CA THR A 273 -11.29 -5.30 -13.18
C THR A 273 -10.56 -5.43 -11.83
N PHE A 274 -10.43 -4.36 -11.06
CA PHE A 274 -9.68 -4.39 -9.81
C PHE A 274 -10.19 -5.47 -8.85
N ILE A 275 -11.50 -5.65 -8.76
CA ILE A 275 -12.10 -6.66 -7.88
C ILE A 275 -11.69 -8.10 -8.24
N GLU A 276 -11.39 -8.37 -9.52
CA GLU A 276 -10.90 -9.66 -9.98
C GLU A 276 -9.44 -9.91 -9.58
N TRP A 277 -8.66 -8.81 -9.51
CA TRP A 277 -7.23 -8.84 -9.26
C TRP A 277 -6.85 -8.66 -7.80
N GLU A 278 -7.70 -8.01 -6.99
CA GLU A 278 -7.39 -7.59 -5.62
C GLU A 278 -6.80 -8.72 -4.77
N SER A 279 -7.48 -9.89 -4.72
CA SER A 279 -7.02 -11.03 -3.93
C SER A 279 -5.71 -11.62 -4.48
N VAL A 280 -5.66 -11.83 -5.80
CA VAL A 280 -4.50 -12.44 -6.47
C VAL A 280 -3.23 -11.60 -6.25
N LEU A 281 -3.33 -10.28 -6.44
CA LEU A 281 -2.19 -9.39 -6.28
C LEU A 281 -1.76 -9.26 -4.81
N THR A 282 -2.74 -9.22 -3.90
CA THR A 282 -2.44 -9.18 -2.46
C THR A 282 -1.76 -10.48 -2.00
N ASP A 283 -2.23 -11.64 -2.46
CA ASP A 283 -1.59 -12.93 -2.16
C ASP A 283 -0.18 -13.01 -2.73
N CYS A 284 0.04 -12.54 -3.95
CA CYS A 284 1.38 -12.45 -4.52
C CYS A 284 2.30 -11.54 -3.66
N MET A 285 1.83 -10.35 -3.28
CA MET A 285 2.61 -9.43 -2.44
C MET A 285 2.95 -10.00 -1.07
N LYS A 286 2.08 -10.81 -0.46
CA LYS A 286 2.37 -11.52 0.80
C LYS A 286 3.59 -12.43 0.73
N THR A 287 3.90 -12.93 -0.44
CA THR A 287 5.06 -13.83 -0.64
C THR A 287 6.39 -13.09 -0.73
N LEU A 288 6.39 -11.75 -0.76
CA LEU A 288 7.60 -10.96 -0.85
C LEU A 288 8.46 -11.12 0.42
N GLN A 289 9.68 -11.55 0.23
CA GLN A 289 10.65 -11.76 1.30
C GLN A 289 12.00 -11.18 0.90
N TYR A 290 12.56 -10.34 1.76
CA TYR A 290 13.94 -9.89 1.65
C TYR A 290 14.91 -10.92 2.21
N SER A 291 16.07 -11.06 1.57
CA SER A 291 17.13 -11.94 2.05
C SER A 291 17.77 -11.39 3.32
N ASP A 292 18.31 -12.29 4.16
CA ASP A 292 19.07 -11.90 5.35
C ASP A 292 20.28 -11.01 5.02
N SER A 293 20.91 -11.24 3.86
CA SER A 293 22.02 -10.40 3.37
C SER A 293 21.57 -8.98 3.10
N PHE A 294 20.44 -8.78 2.44
CA PHE A 294 19.86 -7.45 2.21
C PHE A 294 19.51 -6.76 3.53
N ILE A 295 18.82 -7.46 4.42
CA ILE A 295 18.43 -6.93 5.74
C ILE A 295 19.66 -6.50 6.53
N ASN A 296 20.71 -7.33 6.57
CA ASN A 296 21.94 -7.02 7.28
C ASN A 296 22.70 -5.84 6.65
N ALA A 297 22.79 -5.78 5.32
CA ALA A 297 23.40 -4.66 4.60
C ALA A 297 22.65 -3.35 4.86
N THR A 298 21.33 -3.39 4.80
CA THR A 298 20.45 -2.24 5.11
C THR A 298 20.66 -1.75 6.54
N ASN A 299 20.73 -2.67 7.52
CA ASN A 299 20.98 -2.33 8.92
C ASN A 299 22.37 -1.71 9.16
N GLN A 300 23.38 -2.14 8.40
CA GLN A 300 24.75 -1.58 8.49
C GLN A 300 24.86 -0.21 7.83
N ALA A 301 24.14 0.00 6.73
CA ALA A 301 24.16 1.25 5.97
C ALA A 301 23.35 2.36 6.64
N SER A 302 22.27 2.01 7.35
CA SER A 302 21.49 2.97 8.12
C SER A 302 22.08 3.05 9.53
N ASN A 303 22.55 4.25 9.92
CA ASN A 303 22.88 4.54 11.32
C ASN A 303 21.65 4.51 12.25
N GLU A 304 20.47 4.30 11.69
CA GLU A 304 19.22 4.03 12.39
C GLU A 304 19.29 2.60 12.90
N LYS A 305 19.54 2.45 14.20
CA LYS A 305 19.76 1.16 14.88
C LYS A 305 18.76 0.10 14.42
N VAL A 306 19.30 -1.04 14.01
CA VAL A 306 18.82 -2.44 13.87
C VAL A 306 17.30 -2.75 13.99
N ALA A 307 16.55 -1.94 14.72
CA ALA A 307 15.12 -2.13 14.92
C ALA A 307 14.31 -1.84 13.62
N LEU A 308 14.76 -0.91 12.78
CA LEU A 308 13.93 -0.37 11.70
C LEU A 308 13.78 -1.33 10.52
N ALA A 309 14.85 -1.96 10.03
CA ALA A 309 14.73 -2.84 8.87
C ALA A 309 14.01 -4.17 9.20
N LYS A 310 14.24 -4.71 10.39
CA LYS A 310 13.44 -5.84 10.90
C LYS A 310 12.00 -5.44 11.11
N GLN A 311 11.78 -4.24 11.62
CA GLN A 311 10.47 -3.64 11.82
C GLN A 311 9.79 -3.33 10.47
N ILE A 312 10.52 -2.88 9.45
CA ILE A 312 10.01 -2.68 8.07
C ILE A 312 9.51 -4.01 7.49
N SER A 313 10.27 -5.10 7.61
CA SER A 313 9.82 -6.42 7.13
C SER A 313 8.62 -6.95 7.92
N GLN A 314 8.62 -6.79 9.24
CA GLN A 314 7.47 -7.15 10.08
C GLN A 314 6.24 -6.29 9.78
N ASN A 315 6.44 -4.99 9.54
CA ASN A 315 5.38 -4.06 9.17
C ASN A 315 4.84 -4.32 7.79
N PHE A 316 5.69 -4.71 6.85
CA PHE A 316 5.23 -5.14 5.53
C PHE A 316 4.28 -6.33 5.64
N ASN A 317 4.66 -7.37 6.37
CA ASN A 317 3.80 -8.52 6.60
C ASN A 317 2.50 -8.11 7.33
N ALA A 318 2.59 -7.27 8.36
CA ALA A 318 1.42 -6.75 9.06
C ALA A 318 0.53 -5.89 8.16
N THR A 319 1.11 -5.11 7.23
CA THR A 319 0.35 -4.34 6.24
C THR A 319 -0.36 -5.27 5.26
N MET A 320 0.32 -6.33 4.80
CA MET A 320 -0.30 -7.34 3.94
C MET A 320 -1.39 -8.13 4.68
N ASP A 321 -1.17 -8.48 5.93
CA ASP A 321 -2.20 -9.10 6.77
C ASP A 321 -3.38 -8.15 7.02
N ALA A 322 -3.12 -6.84 7.15
CA ALA A 322 -4.17 -5.84 7.24
C ALA A 322 -4.93 -5.67 5.92
N MET A 323 -4.25 -5.71 4.77
CA MET A 323 -4.90 -5.71 3.46
C MET A 323 -5.79 -6.94 3.28
N MET A 324 -5.32 -8.13 3.68
CA MET A 324 -6.14 -9.34 3.67
C MET A 324 -7.23 -9.30 4.74
N SER A 325 -6.91 -8.84 5.94
CA SER A 325 -7.92 -8.68 6.99
C SER A 325 -8.90 -7.56 6.67
N SER A 326 -8.53 -6.52 5.94
CA SER A 326 -9.49 -5.52 5.44
C SER A 326 -10.40 -6.13 4.38
N TRP A 327 -9.86 -7.00 3.54
CA TRP A 327 -10.63 -7.81 2.62
C TRP A 327 -11.53 -8.81 3.38
N GLU A 328 -11.02 -9.47 4.42
CA GLU A 328 -11.75 -10.38 5.31
C GLU A 328 -12.66 -9.67 6.33
N ASN A 329 -12.23 -8.50 6.86
CA ASN A 329 -12.94 -7.71 7.88
C ASN A 329 -13.71 -6.51 7.33
N ARG A 330 -13.98 -6.41 6.03
CA ARG A 330 -14.95 -5.43 5.47
C ARG A 330 -16.32 -5.45 6.17
N ASN A 331 -16.40 -6.10 7.30
CA ASN A 331 -17.54 -6.79 7.83
C ASN A 331 -17.83 -6.61 9.31
N ARG A 332 -17.25 -5.68 10.00
CA ARG A 332 -17.71 -5.40 11.35
C ARG A 332 -18.37 -4.02 11.42
N SER A 333 -19.61 -4.10 11.76
CA SER A 333 -20.66 -3.11 12.11
C SER A 333 -20.58 -1.67 11.59
N PHE A 334 -19.44 -0.98 11.52
CA PHE A 334 -19.31 0.35 10.92
C PHE A 334 -19.12 0.29 9.39
N ASP A 335 -18.40 -0.70 8.90
CA ASP A 335 -18.19 -0.94 7.47
C ASP A 335 -19.43 -1.43 6.77
N ILE A 336 -20.27 -2.22 7.43
CA ILE A 336 -21.51 -2.75 6.85
C ILE A 336 -22.45 -1.61 6.46
N MET A 337 -22.58 -0.58 7.30
CA MET A 337 -23.46 0.55 7.01
C MET A 337 -22.88 1.40 5.87
N SER A 338 -21.57 1.62 5.86
CA SER A 338 -20.87 2.31 4.77
C SER A 338 -20.94 1.54 3.45
N GLN A 339 -20.78 0.23 3.50
CA GLN A 339 -20.90 -0.64 2.32
C GLN A 339 -22.32 -0.71 1.80
N LYS A 340 -23.34 -0.82 2.66
CA LYS A 340 -24.75 -0.75 2.27
C LYS A 340 -25.06 0.58 1.59
N GLN A 341 -24.54 1.68 2.14
CA GLN A 341 -24.72 3.00 1.58
C GLN A 341 -23.98 3.17 0.25
N SER A 342 -22.75 2.67 0.15
CA SER A 342 -21.96 2.64 -1.08
C SER A 342 -22.62 1.77 -2.15
N ASP A 343 -23.05 0.55 -1.80
CA ASP A 343 -23.73 -0.32 -2.73
C ASP A 343 -25.04 0.33 -3.25
N ALA A 344 -25.82 0.98 -2.37
CA ALA A 344 -27.04 1.70 -2.74
C ALA A 344 -26.76 2.90 -3.66
N ILE A 345 -25.71 3.68 -3.39
CA ILE A 345 -25.30 4.84 -4.23
C ILE A 345 -24.82 4.38 -5.60
N LEU A 346 -24.10 3.25 -5.65
CA LEU A 346 -23.60 2.66 -6.90
C LEU A 346 -24.65 1.84 -7.65
N GLY A 347 -25.85 1.70 -7.10
CA GLY A 347 -26.96 0.98 -7.73
C GLY A 347 -26.85 -0.54 -7.62
N TYR A 348 -26.19 -1.05 -6.58
CA TYR A 348 -26.07 -2.48 -6.33
C TYR A 348 -26.83 -2.93 -5.08
N GLU A 349 -27.29 -4.19 -5.10
CA GLU A 349 -27.67 -4.96 -3.92
C GLU A 349 -26.77 -6.20 -3.80
N ARG A 350 -26.63 -6.72 -2.58
CA ARG A 350 -25.91 -7.98 -2.36
C ARG A 350 -26.88 -9.14 -2.30
N VAL A 351 -26.49 -10.19 -3.01
CA VAL A 351 -27.21 -11.45 -3.02
C VAL A 351 -26.27 -12.60 -2.67
N TYR A 352 -26.78 -13.66 -2.10
CA TYR A 352 -25.99 -14.85 -1.83
C TYR A 352 -26.56 -16.05 -2.58
N ASN A 353 -25.66 -16.92 -3.02
CA ASN A 353 -26.00 -18.20 -3.62
C ASN A 353 -26.42 -19.17 -2.50
N THR A 354 -27.62 -19.64 -2.54
CA THR A 354 -28.20 -20.56 -1.49
C THR A 354 -27.54 -21.93 -1.46
N GLY A 355 -26.87 -22.34 -2.54
CA GLY A 355 -26.16 -23.63 -2.63
C GLY A 355 -24.68 -23.55 -2.18
N THR A 356 -23.99 -22.47 -2.49
CA THR A 356 -22.55 -22.31 -2.17
C THR A 356 -22.31 -21.37 -0.99
N GLY A 357 -23.25 -20.50 -0.66
CA GLY A 357 -23.08 -19.44 0.34
C GLY A 357 -22.30 -18.22 -0.14
N GLU A 358 -21.81 -18.21 -1.38
CA GLU A 358 -21.03 -17.12 -1.96
C GLU A 358 -21.86 -15.85 -2.15
N ILE A 359 -21.21 -14.68 -1.96
CA ILE A 359 -21.86 -13.38 -2.06
C ILE A 359 -21.53 -12.72 -3.40
N TYR A 360 -22.54 -12.14 -4.02
CA TYR A 360 -22.44 -11.43 -5.28
C TYR A 360 -23.02 -10.02 -5.18
N LYS A 361 -22.57 -9.10 -6.03
CA LYS A 361 -23.23 -7.82 -6.28
C LYS A 361 -24.15 -7.97 -7.49
N ALA A 362 -25.41 -7.62 -7.34
CA ALA A 362 -26.40 -7.58 -8.41
C ALA A 362 -26.87 -6.12 -8.58
N THR A 363 -27.40 -5.77 -9.75
CA THR A 363 -28.07 -4.49 -9.95
C THR A 363 -29.22 -4.35 -8.97
N ASN A 364 -29.39 -3.18 -8.38
CA ASN A 364 -30.44 -2.90 -7.40
C ASN A 364 -31.83 -3.27 -7.95
N GLY A 365 -32.62 -3.98 -7.16
CA GLY A 365 -33.92 -4.54 -7.58
C GLY A 365 -33.82 -5.88 -8.32
N PHE A 366 -32.64 -6.49 -8.37
CA PHE A 366 -32.48 -7.83 -8.95
C PHE A 366 -33.38 -8.84 -8.23
N THR A 367 -33.39 -8.85 -6.89
CA THR A 367 -34.18 -9.78 -6.10
C THR A 367 -35.69 -9.54 -6.20
N ASP A 368 -36.13 -8.37 -6.63
CA ASP A 368 -37.53 -8.03 -6.86
C ASP A 368 -38.08 -8.68 -8.14
N VAL A 369 -37.20 -8.99 -9.09
CA VAL A 369 -37.57 -9.52 -10.42
C VAL A 369 -37.04 -10.96 -10.65
N TYR A 370 -36.18 -11.43 -9.76
CA TYR A 370 -35.62 -12.78 -9.84
C TYR A 370 -36.58 -13.80 -9.25
N ASP A 371 -37.09 -14.68 -10.07
CA ASP A 371 -38.04 -15.73 -9.68
C ASP A 371 -37.40 -17.10 -9.40
N GLY A 372 -36.05 -17.18 -9.53
CA GLY A 372 -35.30 -18.38 -9.19
C GLY A 372 -35.10 -18.57 -7.67
N SER A 373 -34.63 -19.74 -7.27
CA SER A 373 -34.37 -20.06 -5.87
C SER A 373 -32.90 -19.99 -5.46
N LEU A 374 -32.02 -19.83 -6.44
CA LEU A 374 -30.58 -19.94 -6.23
C LEU A 374 -29.98 -18.71 -5.53
N TYR A 375 -30.49 -17.53 -5.82
CA TYR A 375 -29.99 -16.28 -5.24
C TYR A 375 -31.04 -15.63 -4.36
N LYS A 376 -30.61 -15.14 -3.18
CA LYS A 376 -31.45 -14.40 -2.26
C LYS A 376 -30.73 -13.14 -1.77
N SER A 377 -31.52 -12.11 -1.46
CA SER A 377 -31.00 -10.89 -0.88
C SER A 377 -30.25 -11.15 0.43
N VAL A 378 -29.10 -10.52 0.61
CA VAL A 378 -28.33 -10.54 1.85
C VAL A 378 -29.02 -9.65 2.87
N THR A 379 -29.62 -10.25 3.89
CA THR A 379 -30.30 -9.56 5.00
C THR A 379 -29.51 -9.62 6.30
N ASP A 380 -28.58 -10.58 6.43
CA ASP A 380 -27.73 -10.75 7.61
C ASP A 380 -26.43 -9.92 7.47
N ASP A 381 -26.18 -9.08 8.44
CA ASP A 381 -24.98 -8.25 8.51
C ASP A 381 -23.68 -9.09 8.49
N ASN A 382 -23.70 -10.30 9.06
CA ASN A 382 -22.56 -11.21 8.98
C ASN A 382 -22.25 -11.68 7.56
N MET A 383 -23.23 -11.70 6.66
CA MET A 383 -23.02 -12.02 5.25
C MET A 383 -22.38 -10.88 4.46
N TYR A 384 -22.56 -9.62 4.90
CA TYR A 384 -21.76 -8.50 4.36
C TYR A 384 -20.27 -8.65 4.69
N ALA A 385 -19.96 -9.53 5.62
CA ALA A 385 -18.64 -9.95 6.07
C ALA A 385 -17.89 -10.82 5.07
N GLN A 386 -18.58 -11.44 4.17
CA GLN A 386 -17.97 -12.38 3.24
C GLN A 386 -17.46 -11.65 1.99
N PRO A 387 -16.39 -12.17 1.39
CA PRO A 387 -15.88 -11.61 0.14
C PRO A 387 -16.96 -11.66 -0.95
N ILE A 388 -16.91 -10.68 -1.84
CA ILE A 388 -17.75 -10.66 -3.02
C ILE A 388 -17.11 -11.57 -4.06
N SER A 389 -17.83 -12.62 -4.45
CA SER A 389 -17.37 -13.62 -5.41
C SER A 389 -17.57 -13.18 -6.87
N GLY A 390 -18.36 -12.14 -7.12
CA GLY A 390 -18.60 -11.63 -8.46
C GLY A 390 -19.79 -10.68 -8.57
N TYR A 391 -20.17 -10.40 -9.82
CA TYR A 391 -21.32 -9.57 -10.17
C TYR A 391 -22.39 -10.42 -10.89
N ILE A 392 -23.62 -10.01 -10.68
CA ILE A 392 -24.79 -10.54 -11.41
C ILE A 392 -25.34 -9.37 -12.23
N GLU A 393 -25.30 -9.50 -13.55
CA GLU A 393 -25.85 -8.52 -14.49
C GLU A 393 -27.14 -9.06 -15.08
N LYS A 394 -28.08 -8.15 -15.34
CA LYS A 394 -29.29 -8.41 -16.12
C LYS A 394 -29.04 -7.96 -17.55
N ASP A 395 -29.25 -8.87 -18.51
CA ASP A 395 -29.22 -8.54 -19.94
C ASP A 395 -30.41 -7.63 -20.33
#